data_f688f16cac6aa7998671af2e159cbffd
#
_entry.id   f688f16cac6aa7998671af2e159cbffd
#
_cell.length_a   1.000
_cell.length_b   1.000
_cell.length_c   1.000
_cell.angle_alpha   90.00
_cell.angle_beta   90.00
_cell.angle_gamma   90.00
#
_symmetry.space_group_name_H-M   'P 1'
#
loop_
_entity.id
_entity.type
_entity.pdbx_description
1 polymer ?
#
loop_
_entity_poly.entity_id
_entity_poly.type
_entity_poly.pdbx_seq_one_letter_code
_entity_poly.pdbx_strand_id
1 'polypeptide(L)'
;NIIDNFGCEGAGLKLNITQDDVDETIKTFLKDMIPPSILVNNAGVTDDALLLRMKDFQWDRVIDTNLKGAFLVTKSLLRSMLKEKHGRIIFITSVVAELGNFGQGNYSASKAGIEGLSKSLAREVSSRDITVNCVAPGFIETEMTKVLPDDVKLRMAENIPMKKFGKPEDVANAVRFLASEQAGYITGTVLNVNGGMAMP
;
A
#
# COMPACT_ATOMS: atom_id res chain seq x y z
N ASN A 1 0.35 -19.01 14.54
CA ASN A 1 -0.16 -17.70 14.14
C ASN A 1 0.96 -16.66 14.23
N ILE A 2 1.14 -15.82 13.20
CA ILE A 2 2.22 -14.80 13.18
C ILE A 2 2.07 -13.85 14.38
N ILE A 3 0.84 -13.48 14.73
CA ILE A 3 0.53 -12.57 15.84
C ILE A 3 1.02 -13.12 17.18
N ASP A 4 0.86 -14.39 17.42
CA ASP A 4 1.26 -15.05 18.67
C ASP A 4 2.78 -14.98 18.90
N ASN A 5 3.57 -14.98 17.80
CA ASN A 5 5.04 -14.89 17.88
C ASN A 5 5.56 -13.53 18.36
N PHE A 6 4.73 -12.48 18.28
CA PHE A 6 5.10 -11.13 18.71
C PHE A 6 4.54 -10.75 20.09
N GLY A 7 3.83 -11.65 20.76
CA GLY A 7 3.22 -11.38 22.07
C GLY A 7 2.16 -10.27 22.05
N CYS A 8 1.54 -10.05 20.90
CA CYS A 8 0.50 -9.04 20.71
C CYS A 8 -0.88 -9.70 20.64
N GLU A 9 -1.90 -9.02 21.13
CA GLU A 9 -3.28 -9.39 20.85
C GLU A 9 -3.60 -9.08 19.40
N GLY A 10 -4.29 -9.97 18.71
CA GLY A 10 -4.68 -9.78 17.33
C GLY A 10 -5.80 -10.70 16.89
N ALA A 11 -6.56 -10.24 15.91
CA ALA A 11 -7.63 -10.99 15.30
C ALA A 11 -7.50 -11.00 13.77
N GLY A 12 -7.91 -12.10 13.13
CA GLY A 12 -7.89 -12.26 11.69
C GLY A 12 -9.30 -12.19 11.10
N LEU A 13 -9.48 -11.37 10.07
CA LEU A 13 -10.69 -11.31 9.26
C LEU A 13 -10.40 -11.80 7.85
N LYS A 14 -11.11 -12.83 7.38
CA LYS A 14 -11.08 -13.21 5.97
C LYS A 14 -11.98 -12.25 5.19
N LEU A 15 -11.39 -11.40 4.37
CA LEU A 15 -12.09 -10.36 3.62
C LEU A 15 -11.66 -10.37 2.15
N ASN A 16 -12.63 -10.39 1.24
CA ASN A 16 -12.39 -10.08 -0.17
C ASN A 16 -12.68 -8.59 -0.39
N ILE A 17 -11.63 -7.78 -0.53
CA ILE A 17 -11.74 -6.32 -0.62
C ILE A 17 -12.34 -5.81 -1.95
N THR A 18 -12.64 -6.69 -2.91
CA THR A 18 -13.26 -6.32 -4.19
C THR A 18 -14.78 -6.46 -4.19
N GLN A 19 -15.37 -6.99 -3.11
CA GLN A 19 -16.82 -7.21 -2.99
C GLN A 19 -17.54 -5.99 -2.44
N ASP A 20 -18.83 -5.92 -2.69
CA ASP A 20 -19.66 -4.76 -2.28
C ASP A 20 -19.97 -4.74 -0.77
N ASP A 21 -19.78 -5.87 -0.08
CA ASP A 21 -20.05 -6.05 1.36
C ASP A 21 -18.86 -5.71 2.29
N VAL A 22 -17.77 -5.16 1.77
CA VAL A 22 -16.54 -4.81 2.53
C VAL A 22 -16.87 -3.96 3.75
N ASP A 23 -17.71 -2.94 3.58
CA ASP A 23 -18.08 -2.02 4.66
C ASP A 23 -18.88 -2.72 5.78
N GLU A 24 -19.86 -3.55 5.44
CA GLU A 24 -20.67 -4.30 6.38
C GLU A 24 -19.85 -5.35 7.13
N THR A 25 -19.00 -6.06 6.40
CA THR A 25 -18.11 -7.09 6.95
C THR A 25 -17.13 -6.50 7.96
N ILE A 26 -16.47 -5.37 7.63
CA ILE A 26 -15.54 -4.67 8.54
C ILE A 26 -16.30 -4.15 9.77
N LYS A 27 -17.44 -3.50 9.61
CA LYS A 27 -18.24 -2.99 10.73
C LYS A 27 -18.71 -4.09 11.68
N THR A 28 -19.14 -5.22 11.12
CA THR A 28 -19.55 -6.39 11.91
C THR A 28 -18.39 -6.95 12.72
N PHE A 29 -17.22 -7.10 12.08
CA PHE A 29 -16.00 -7.59 12.74
C PHE A 29 -15.53 -6.67 13.87
N LEU A 30 -15.64 -5.36 13.69
CA LEU A 30 -15.16 -4.36 14.67
C LEU A 30 -16.21 -3.97 15.72
N LYS A 31 -17.42 -4.56 15.71
CA LYS A 31 -18.56 -4.12 16.54
C LYS A 31 -18.23 -4.01 18.03
N ASP A 32 -17.46 -4.98 18.53
CA ASP A 32 -17.11 -5.08 19.96
C ASP A 32 -15.60 -4.82 20.19
N MET A 33 -14.92 -4.21 19.22
CA MET A 33 -13.48 -3.91 19.29
C MET A 33 -13.23 -2.41 19.35
N ILE A 34 -12.05 -2.03 19.85
CA ILE A 34 -11.54 -0.65 19.73
C ILE A 34 -11.27 -0.40 18.23
N PRO A 35 -11.84 0.65 17.63
CA PRO A 35 -11.61 0.96 16.23
C PRO A 35 -10.12 1.20 15.94
N PRO A 36 -9.59 0.68 14.83
CA PRO A 36 -8.21 0.89 14.45
C PRO A 36 -7.89 2.39 14.25
N SER A 37 -6.82 2.87 14.86
CA SER A 37 -6.27 4.21 14.64
C SER A 37 -5.22 4.25 13.52
N ILE A 38 -4.68 3.09 13.12
CA ILE A 38 -3.70 2.95 12.06
C ILE A 38 -4.26 2.00 10.99
N LEU A 39 -4.25 2.44 9.74
CA LEU A 39 -4.62 1.64 8.58
C LEU A 39 -3.44 1.54 7.62
N VAL A 40 -3.02 0.32 7.30
CA VAL A 40 -2.03 0.06 6.25
C VAL A 40 -2.69 -0.70 5.10
N ASN A 41 -2.91 -0.02 3.99
CA ASN A 41 -3.41 -0.61 2.76
C ASN A 41 -2.24 -1.23 1.99
N ASN A 42 -1.98 -2.51 2.24
CA ASN A 42 -0.87 -3.26 1.63
C ASN A 42 -1.35 -4.28 0.58
N ALA A 43 -2.60 -4.69 0.60
CA ALA A 43 -3.13 -5.66 -0.34
C ALA A 43 -2.96 -5.18 -1.79
N GLY A 44 -2.50 -6.06 -2.66
CA GLY A 44 -2.32 -5.74 -4.07
C GLY A 44 -1.90 -6.96 -4.89
N VAL A 45 -2.23 -6.89 -6.17
CA VAL A 45 -1.92 -7.93 -7.17
C VAL A 45 -1.33 -7.29 -8.41
N THR A 46 -0.61 -8.09 -9.20
CA THR A 46 -0.21 -7.77 -10.57
C THR A 46 -0.85 -8.76 -11.52
N ASP A 47 -1.06 -8.34 -12.76
CA ASP A 47 -1.49 -9.20 -13.87
C ASP A 47 -0.93 -8.58 -15.16
N ASP A 48 0.33 -8.88 -15.41
CA ASP A 48 1.17 -8.17 -16.37
C ASP A 48 0.87 -8.63 -17.80
N ALA A 49 0.65 -7.69 -18.69
CA ALA A 49 0.50 -7.91 -20.12
C ALA A 49 0.83 -6.63 -20.91
N LEU A 50 1.36 -6.79 -22.13
CA LEU A 50 1.49 -5.66 -23.04
C LEU A 50 0.11 -5.03 -23.29
N LEU A 51 0.03 -3.72 -23.39
CA LEU A 51 -1.24 -2.99 -23.54
C LEU A 51 -2.11 -3.53 -24.67
N LEU A 52 -1.53 -3.82 -25.84
CA LEU A 52 -2.27 -4.40 -26.97
C LEU A 52 -2.75 -5.85 -26.75
N ARG A 53 -2.22 -6.54 -25.75
CA ARG A 53 -2.57 -7.93 -25.43
C ARG A 53 -3.30 -8.06 -24.09
N MET A 54 -3.33 -6.98 -23.32
CA MET A 54 -3.99 -6.93 -22.02
C MET A 54 -5.50 -7.09 -22.24
N LYS A 55 -6.08 -8.02 -21.51
CA LYS A 55 -7.52 -8.27 -21.55
C LYS A 55 -8.22 -7.45 -20.46
N ASP A 56 -9.47 -7.10 -20.68
CA ASP A 56 -10.27 -6.29 -19.75
C ASP A 56 -10.27 -6.89 -18.34
N PHE A 57 -10.42 -8.21 -18.20
CA PHE A 57 -10.39 -8.85 -16.88
C PHE A 57 -9.05 -8.70 -16.13
N GLN A 58 -7.91 -8.59 -16.85
CA GLN A 58 -6.59 -8.36 -16.23
C GLN A 58 -6.48 -6.92 -15.74
N TRP A 59 -7.02 -5.99 -16.50
CA TRP A 59 -7.16 -4.59 -16.11
C TRP A 59 -8.06 -4.47 -14.87
N ASP A 60 -9.29 -4.96 -14.96
CA ASP A 60 -10.30 -4.85 -13.90
C ASP A 60 -9.81 -5.50 -12.61
N ARG A 61 -9.24 -6.70 -12.67
CA ARG A 61 -8.68 -7.40 -11.50
C ARG A 61 -7.68 -6.54 -10.74
N VAL A 62 -6.77 -5.87 -11.44
CA VAL A 62 -5.72 -5.06 -10.81
C VAL A 62 -6.29 -3.76 -10.27
N ILE A 63 -7.14 -3.07 -11.02
CA ILE A 63 -7.78 -1.83 -10.59
C ILE A 63 -8.72 -2.08 -9.40
N ASP A 64 -9.57 -3.10 -9.48
CA ASP A 64 -10.53 -3.42 -8.43
C ASP A 64 -9.82 -3.83 -7.14
N THR A 65 -8.76 -4.62 -7.21
CA THR A 65 -8.04 -5.04 -6.01
C THR A 65 -7.21 -3.89 -5.43
N ASN A 66 -6.35 -3.28 -6.24
CA ASN A 66 -5.35 -2.34 -5.73
C ASN A 66 -5.95 -0.98 -5.38
N LEU A 67 -6.79 -0.42 -6.25
CA LEU A 67 -7.31 0.94 -6.10
C LEU A 67 -8.69 0.96 -5.44
N LYS A 68 -9.68 0.27 -6.02
CA LYS A 68 -11.05 0.25 -5.47
C LYS A 68 -11.09 -0.43 -4.10
N GLY A 69 -10.39 -1.56 -3.92
CA GLY A 69 -10.32 -2.26 -2.65
C GLY A 69 -9.71 -1.40 -1.54
N ALA A 70 -8.58 -0.73 -1.81
CA ALA A 70 -7.97 0.19 -0.86
C ALA A 70 -8.91 1.37 -0.50
N PHE A 71 -9.63 1.91 -1.48
CA PHE A 71 -10.66 2.93 -1.25
C PHE A 71 -11.79 2.41 -0.35
N LEU A 72 -12.32 1.23 -0.61
CA LEU A 72 -13.43 0.65 0.17
C LEU A 72 -13.04 0.41 1.64
N VAL A 73 -11.88 -0.20 1.88
CA VAL A 73 -11.37 -0.43 3.24
C VAL A 73 -11.14 0.90 3.96
N THR A 74 -10.51 1.85 3.30
CA THR A 74 -10.25 3.18 3.89
C THR A 74 -11.56 3.88 4.25
N LYS A 75 -12.54 3.90 3.34
CA LYS A 75 -13.86 4.50 3.57
C LYS A 75 -14.59 3.89 4.78
N SER A 76 -14.50 2.57 4.96
CA SER A 76 -15.14 1.87 6.08
C SER A 76 -14.56 2.29 7.44
N LEU A 77 -13.25 2.53 7.53
CA LEU A 77 -12.59 2.90 8.79
C LEU A 77 -12.55 4.41 9.04
N LEU A 78 -12.65 5.22 7.98
CA LEU A 78 -12.50 6.67 8.08
C LEU A 78 -13.47 7.33 9.06
N ARG A 79 -14.73 6.84 9.12
CA ARG A 79 -15.74 7.42 10.01
C ARG A 79 -15.35 7.31 11.49
N SER A 80 -14.76 6.19 11.90
CA SER A 80 -14.28 6.01 13.28
C SER A 80 -13.09 6.92 13.57
N MET A 81 -12.11 7.00 12.69
CA MET A 81 -10.96 7.90 12.82
C MET A 81 -11.38 9.37 12.93
N LEU A 82 -12.37 9.80 12.12
CA LEU A 82 -12.94 11.17 12.18
C LEU A 82 -13.62 11.46 13.51
N LYS A 83 -14.31 10.46 14.10
CA LYS A 83 -14.97 10.58 15.40
C LYS A 83 -13.94 10.69 16.53
N GLU A 84 -12.92 9.85 16.49
CA GLU A 84 -11.84 9.84 17.49
C GLU A 84 -10.85 11.02 17.31
N LYS A 85 -10.92 11.74 16.18
CA LYS A 85 -10.01 12.83 15.80
C LYS A 85 -8.56 12.40 15.86
N HIS A 86 -8.28 11.20 15.41
CA HIS A 86 -6.95 10.63 15.33
C HIS A 86 -6.91 9.51 14.31
N GLY A 87 -5.85 9.47 13.49
CA GLY A 87 -5.65 8.38 12.53
C GLY A 87 -4.38 8.50 11.72
N ARG A 88 -3.88 7.35 11.29
CA ARG A 88 -2.71 7.23 10.41
C ARG A 88 -3.07 6.27 9.28
N ILE A 89 -3.18 6.79 8.07
CA ILE A 89 -3.54 6.01 6.87
C ILE A 89 -2.32 5.94 5.97
N ILE A 90 -1.87 4.72 5.68
CA ILE A 90 -0.67 4.47 4.88
C ILE A 90 -1.06 3.54 3.73
N PHE A 91 -0.73 3.96 2.51
CA PHE A 91 -0.89 3.15 1.31
C PHE A 91 0.47 2.64 0.84
N ILE A 92 0.57 1.37 0.53
CA ILE A 92 1.75 0.81 -0.14
C ILE A 92 1.55 0.96 -1.65
N THR A 93 2.29 1.91 -2.23
CA THR A 93 2.30 2.16 -3.67
C THR A 93 3.44 1.40 -4.36
N SER A 94 4.14 1.99 -5.27
CA SER A 94 5.32 1.40 -5.92
C SER A 94 6.07 2.46 -6.71
N VAL A 95 7.36 2.27 -6.89
CA VAL A 95 8.18 3.07 -7.79
C VAL A 95 7.62 3.11 -9.22
N VAL A 96 6.88 2.07 -9.64
CA VAL A 96 6.27 2.03 -10.99
C VAL A 96 5.10 2.99 -11.14
N ALA A 97 4.55 3.55 -10.07
CA ALA A 97 3.56 4.63 -10.15
C ALA A 97 4.16 5.88 -10.82
N GLU A 98 5.45 6.13 -10.60
CA GLU A 98 6.18 7.26 -11.14
C GLU A 98 6.90 6.92 -12.46
N LEU A 99 7.64 5.81 -12.48
CA LEU A 99 8.50 5.45 -13.61
C LEU A 99 7.75 4.71 -14.73
N GLY A 100 6.62 4.09 -14.44
CA GLY A 100 6.02 3.08 -15.30
C GLY A 100 6.87 1.80 -15.33
N ASN A 101 6.33 0.75 -15.93
CA ASN A 101 7.09 -0.46 -16.25
C ASN A 101 6.46 -1.18 -17.43
N PHE A 102 7.30 -1.82 -18.24
CA PHE A 102 6.86 -2.58 -19.41
C PHE A 102 5.89 -3.70 -19.02
N GLY A 103 4.74 -3.74 -19.66
CA GLY A 103 3.69 -4.72 -19.38
C GLY A 103 2.85 -4.48 -18.12
N GLN A 104 3.09 -3.41 -17.36
CA GLN A 104 2.42 -3.10 -16.09
C GLN A 104 1.51 -1.85 -16.17
N GLY A 105 0.89 -1.59 -17.30
CA GLY A 105 0.02 -0.42 -17.46
C GLY A 105 -1.12 -0.35 -16.44
N ASN A 106 -1.79 -1.47 -16.17
CA ASN A 106 -2.83 -1.60 -15.14
C ASN A 106 -2.28 -1.38 -13.72
N TYR A 107 -1.14 -1.99 -13.40
CA TYR A 107 -0.51 -1.89 -12.09
C TYR A 107 -0.01 -0.46 -11.82
N SER A 108 0.72 0.15 -12.77
CA SER A 108 1.16 1.54 -12.69
C SER A 108 -0.02 2.49 -12.51
N ALA A 109 -1.08 2.33 -13.31
CA ALA A 109 -2.29 3.15 -13.19
C ALA A 109 -2.94 3.00 -11.81
N SER A 110 -3.04 1.77 -11.28
CA SER A 110 -3.61 1.53 -9.95
C SER A 110 -2.80 2.21 -8.85
N LYS A 111 -1.47 2.13 -8.90
CA LYS A 111 -0.59 2.71 -7.87
C LYS A 111 -0.51 4.23 -7.97
N ALA A 112 -0.49 4.81 -9.16
CA ALA A 112 -0.61 6.25 -9.36
C ALA A 112 -1.98 6.79 -8.92
N GLY A 113 -3.06 6.04 -9.17
CA GLY A 113 -4.40 6.36 -8.70
C GLY A 113 -4.49 6.42 -7.17
N ILE A 114 -3.81 5.51 -6.46
CA ILE A 114 -3.71 5.54 -4.98
C ILE A 114 -3.00 6.82 -4.51
N GLU A 115 -1.93 7.24 -5.17
CA GLU A 115 -1.21 8.47 -4.79
C GLU A 115 -2.08 9.71 -4.96
N GLY A 116 -2.88 9.77 -6.04
CA GLY A 116 -3.88 10.82 -6.24
C GLY A 116 -4.97 10.81 -5.17
N LEU A 117 -5.51 9.61 -4.85
CA LEU A 117 -6.49 9.41 -3.79
C LEU A 117 -5.94 9.86 -2.43
N SER A 118 -4.70 9.45 -2.09
CA SER A 118 -4.09 9.78 -0.82
C SER A 118 -3.92 11.29 -0.62
N LYS A 119 -3.51 12.02 -1.66
CA LYS A 119 -3.37 13.49 -1.64
C LYS A 119 -4.71 14.20 -1.45
N SER A 120 -5.77 13.71 -2.10
CA SER A 120 -7.13 14.25 -1.92
C SER A 120 -7.63 14.01 -0.50
N LEU A 121 -7.53 12.78 -0.02
CA LEU A 121 -7.97 12.41 1.31
C LEU A 121 -7.18 13.16 2.39
N ALA A 122 -5.87 13.35 2.23
CA ALA A 122 -5.05 14.12 3.16
C ALA A 122 -5.61 15.55 3.34
N ARG A 123 -6.05 16.19 2.28
CA ARG A 123 -6.68 17.53 2.34
C ARG A 123 -8.01 17.56 3.09
N GLU A 124 -8.79 16.47 2.96
CA GLU A 124 -10.11 16.37 3.59
C GLU A 124 -10.03 16.17 5.10
N VAL A 125 -9.00 15.45 5.59
CA VAL A 125 -8.97 14.94 6.96
C VAL A 125 -7.89 15.55 7.87
N SER A 126 -6.94 16.31 7.33
CA SER A 126 -5.80 16.85 8.10
C SER A 126 -6.19 17.68 9.32
N SER A 127 -7.34 18.39 9.25
CA SER A 127 -7.86 19.18 10.38
C SER A 127 -8.37 18.33 11.56
N ARG A 128 -8.34 17.01 11.43
CA ARG A 128 -8.82 16.03 12.43
C ARG A 128 -7.69 15.18 13.02
N ASP A 129 -6.45 15.63 12.96
CA ASP A 129 -5.26 14.86 13.36
C ASP A 129 -5.18 13.49 12.65
N ILE A 130 -5.60 13.43 11.38
CA ILE A 130 -5.48 12.24 10.56
C ILE A 130 -4.46 12.54 9.46
N THR A 131 -3.39 11.75 9.39
CA THR A 131 -2.42 11.84 8.31
C THR A 131 -2.64 10.73 7.28
N VAL A 132 -2.40 11.05 6.00
CA VAL A 132 -2.57 10.12 4.89
C VAL A 132 -1.32 10.19 4.02
N ASN A 133 -0.59 9.08 3.94
CA ASN A 133 0.69 9.04 3.24
C ASN A 133 0.82 7.77 2.41
N CYS A 134 1.74 7.79 1.46
CA CYS A 134 2.13 6.64 0.66
C CYS A 134 3.57 6.22 1.00
N VAL A 135 3.84 4.92 0.94
CA VAL A 135 5.20 4.37 0.86
C VAL A 135 5.33 3.74 -0.52
N ALA A 136 6.36 4.14 -1.27
CA ALA A 136 6.64 3.66 -2.62
C ALA A 136 7.90 2.79 -2.66
N PRO A 137 7.75 1.46 -2.48
CA PRO A 137 8.88 0.54 -2.60
C PRO A 137 9.42 0.47 -4.02
N GLY A 138 10.74 0.25 -4.13
CA GLY A 138 11.39 -0.23 -5.34
C GLY A 138 11.37 -1.75 -5.42
N PHE A 139 12.48 -2.33 -5.92
CA PHE A 139 12.66 -3.78 -5.90
C PHE A 139 12.99 -4.25 -4.48
N ILE A 140 12.11 -5.09 -3.92
CA ILE A 140 12.22 -5.64 -2.57
C ILE A 140 12.42 -7.15 -2.66
N GLU A 141 13.30 -7.68 -1.82
CA GLU A 141 13.48 -9.13 -1.66
C GLU A 141 12.20 -9.75 -1.11
N THR A 142 11.58 -10.60 -1.91
CA THR A 142 10.38 -11.36 -1.57
C THR A 142 10.58 -12.82 -1.95
N GLU A 143 9.68 -13.71 -1.54
CA GLU A 143 9.73 -15.10 -1.99
C GLU A 143 9.75 -15.21 -3.54
N MET A 144 9.09 -14.29 -4.24
CA MET A 144 9.09 -14.24 -5.71
C MET A 144 10.44 -13.84 -6.29
N THR A 145 11.18 -12.94 -5.64
CA THR A 145 12.52 -12.51 -6.12
C THR A 145 13.63 -13.45 -5.68
N LYS A 146 13.44 -14.20 -4.59
CA LYS A 146 14.42 -15.19 -4.12
C LYS A 146 14.70 -16.30 -5.14
N VAL A 147 13.67 -16.72 -5.91
CA VAL A 147 13.78 -17.77 -6.91
C VAL A 147 14.39 -17.32 -8.25
N LEU A 148 14.64 -16.02 -8.43
CA LEU A 148 15.29 -15.51 -9.64
C LEU A 148 16.76 -15.95 -9.69
N PRO A 149 17.31 -16.30 -10.88
CA PRO A 149 18.73 -16.55 -11.07
C PRO A 149 19.59 -15.34 -10.64
N ASP A 150 20.78 -15.61 -10.13
CA ASP A 150 21.66 -14.57 -9.59
C ASP A 150 22.08 -13.53 -10.65
N ASP A 151 22.30 -13.98 -11.90
CA ASP A 151 22.60 -13.08 -13.02
C ASP A 151 21.45 -12.12 -13.36
N VAL A 152 20.19 -12.57 -13.16
CA VAL A 152 19.01 -11.71 -13.33
C VAL A 152 18.93 -10.71 -12.19
N LYS A 153 19.14 -11.16 -10.94
CA LYS A 153 19.17 -10.26 -9.77
C LYS A 153 20.23 -9.19 -9.90
N LEU A 154 21.44 -9.56 -10.35
CA LEU A 154 22.55 -8.62 -10.55
C LEU A 154 22.15 -7.56 -11.59
N ARG A 155 21.65 -7.97 -12.76
CA ARG A 155 21.20 -7.03 -13.80
C ARG A 155 20.09 -6.10 -13.31
N MET A 156 19.14 -6.61 -12.53
CA MET A 156 18.10 -5.76 -11.94
C MET A 156 18.68 -4.77 -10.92
N ALA A 157 19.63 -5.22 -10.09
CA ALA A 157 20.30 -4.37 -9.12
C ALA A 157 21.16 -3.28 -9.77
N GLU A 158 21.69 -3.50 -10.98
CA GLU A 158 22.44 -2.48 -11.73
C GLU A 158 21.61 -1.22 -12.04
N ASN A 159 20.28 -1.36 -12.16
CA ASN A 159 19.35 -0.25 -12.37
C ASN A 159 18.98 0.49 -11.07
N ILE A 160 19.42 -0.01 -9.91
CA ILE A 160 19.21 0.64 -8.63
C ILE A 160 20.47 1.43 -8.26
N PRO A 161 20.43 2.73 -7.99
CA PRO A 161 21.61 3.49 -7.57
C PRO A 161 22.35 2.87 -6.38
N MET A 162 21.64 2.35 -5.38
CA MET A 162 22.25 1.65 -4.24
C MET A 162 22.77 0.23 -4.55
N LYS A 163 22.64 -0.25 -5.81
CA LYS A 163 23.19 -1.52 -6.31
C LYS A 163 22.74 -2.77 -5.53
N LYS A 164 21.62 -2.71 -4.85
CA LYS A 164 21.03 -3.82 -4.09
C LYS A 164 19.51 -3.69 -4.03
N PHE A 165 18.83 -4.80 -3.84
CA PHE A 165 17.40 -4.81 -3.49
C PHE A 165 17.21 -4.30 -2.07
N GLY A 166 16.07 -3.69 -1.80
CA GLY A 166 15.60 -3.42 -0.45
C GLY A 166 15.07 -4.70 0.20
N LYS A 167 14.93 -4.67 1.52
CA LYS A 167 14.34 -5.75 2.30
C LYS A 167 12.92 -5.37 2.73
N PRO A 168 12.04 -6.33 3.02
CA PRO A 168 10.72 -6.04 3.60
C PRO A 168 10.79 -5.13 4.83
N GLU A 169 11.85 -5.27 5.64
CA GLU A 169 12.09 -4.47 6.83
C GLU A 169 12.34 -2.99 6.51
N ASP A 170 12.93 -2.67 5.35
CA ASP A 170 13.14 -1.29 4.92
C ASP A 170 11.78 -0.59 4.70
N VAL A 171 10.83 -1.30 4.06
CA VAL A 171 9.46 -0.82 3.87
C VAL A 171 8.72 -0.73 5.22
N ALA A 172 8.83 -1.76 6.05
CA ALA A 172 8.16 -1.81 7.35
C ALA A 172 8.65 -0.68 8.29
N ASN A 173 9.94 -0.32 8.25
CA ASN A 173 10.49 0.80 9.02
C ASN A 173 9.91 2.14 8.57
N ALA A 174 9.72 2.36 7.27
CA ALA A 174 9.07 3.55 6.72
C ALA A 174 7.59 3.63 7.16
N VAL A 175 6.87 2.50 7.08
CA VAL A 175 5.48 2.41 7.55
C VAL A 175 5.41 2.71 9.04
N ARG A 176 6.27 2.11 9.86
CA ARG A 176 6.32 2.34 11.31
C ARG A 176 6.57 3.81 11.65
N PHE A 177 7.47 4.48 10.92
CA PHE A 177 7.72 5.90 11.10
C PHE A 177 6.47 6.73 10.78
N LEU A 178 5.85 6.52 9.60
CA LEU A 178 4.65 7.26 9.20
C LEU A 178 3.43 6.97 10.10
N ALA A 179 3.38 5.81 10.75
CA ALA A 179 2.34 5.46 11.71
C ALA A 179 2.55 6.06 13.10
N SER A 180 3.74 6.61 13.39
CA SER A 180 4.10 7.13 14.70
C SER A 180 3.65 8.59 14.90
N GLU A 181 3.62 9.04 16.17
CA GLU A 181 3.38 10.43 16.52
C GLU A 181 4.44 11.39 15.97
N GLN A 182 5.67 10.90 15.75
CA GLN A 182 6.78 11.68 15.17
C GLN A 182 6.48 12.15 13.74
N ALA A 183 5.61 11.47 13.01
CA ALA A 183 5.17 11.83 11.69
C ALA A 183 3.87 12.66 11.67
N GLY A 184 3.42 13.18 12.81
CA GLY A 184 2.14 13.88 12.94
C GLY A 184 2.00 15.15 12.08
N TYR A 185 3.10 15.72 11.58
CA TYR A 185 3.08 16.86 10.64
C TYR A 185 3.39 16.46 9.19
N ILE A 186 3.39 15.15 8.89
CA ILE A 186 3.65 14.61 7.54
C ILE A 186 2.34 14.05 7.00
N THR A 187 1.78 14.68 5.95
CA THR A 187 0.57 14.21 5.28
C THR A 187 0.59 14.55 3.79
N GLY A 188 0.01 13.70 2.96
CA GLY A 188 -0.05 13.85 1.50
C GLY A 188 1.27 13.53 0.79
N THR A 189 2.27 12.96 1.48
CA THR A 189 3.57 12.62 0.89
C THR A 189 3.59 11.21 0.30
N VAL A 190 4.50 11.03 -0.66
CA VAL A 190 4.95 9.71 -1.14
C VAL A 190 6.39 9.53 -0.66
N LEU A 191 6.59 8.63 0.31
CA LEU A 191 7.91 8.31 0.84
C LEU A 191 8.53 7.19 -0.01
N ASN A 192 9.53 7.54 -0.78
CA ASN A 192 10.26 6.61 -1.63
C ASN A 192 11.19 5.70 -0.81
N VAL A 193 11.01 4.37 -0.94
CA VAL A 193 11.85 3.32 -0.34
C VAL A 193 12.36 2.41 -1.45
N ASN A 194 13.17 2.97 -2.35
CA ASN A 194 13.48 2.35 -3.64
C ASN A 194 14.97 2.36 -4.02
N GLY A 195 15.87 2.65 -3.07
CA GLY A 195 17.31 2.67 -3.32
C GLY A 195 17.77 3.73 -4.33
N GLY A 196 16.94 4.76 -4.55
CA GLY A 196 17.20 5.85 -5.49
C GLY A 196 16.73 5.57 -6.91
N MET A 197 15.91 4.55 -7.16
CA MET A 197 15.35 4.27 -8.49
C MET A 197 14.50 5.44 -9.03
N ALA A 198 13.75 6.08 -8.16
CA ALA A 198 13.03 7.32 -8.43
C ALA A 198 13.45 8.38 -7.42
N MET A 199 13.80 9.56 -7.93
CA MET A 199 14.22 10.74 -7.17
C MET A 199 13.46 11.96 -7.73
N PRO A 200 12.18 12.17 -7.28
CA PRO A 200 11.34 13.28 -7.75
C PRO A 200 11.87 14.64 -7.27
#